data_c292ec2229124f8e182a793fcc5bc632
#
_entry.id   c292ec2229124f8e182a793fcc5bc632
#
_cell.length_a   1.000
_cell.length_b   1.000
_cell.length_c   1.000
_cell.angle_alpha   90.00
_cell.angle_beta   90.00
_cell.angle_gamma   90.00
#
_symmetry.space_group_name_H-M   'P 1'
#
loop_
_entity.id
_entity.type
_entity.pdbx_description
1 polymer ?
#
loop_
_entity_poly.entity_id
_entity_poly.type
_entity_poly.pdbx_seq_one_letter_code
_entity_poly.pdbx_strand_id
1 'polypeptide(L)' 'MDSIDELIKMGKKQLEDGQYDDALNLFQKAILLNQNDPDLWNLKGIALTSLGRYNEAVECFNKSLEIDPRDKNAS' A
#
# COMPACT_ATOMS: atom_id res chain seq x y z
N MET A 1 -6.61 13.59 -15.06
CA MET A 1 -6.22 13.82 -13.68
C MET A 1 -6.39 12.54 -12.88
N ASP A 2 -5.34 12.11 -12.21
CA ASP A 2 -5.38 10.84 -11.50
C ASP A 2 -6.14 10.99 -10.19
N SER A 3 -7.26 10.31 -10.08
CA SER A 3 -7.95 10.22 -8.80
C SER A 3 -7.29 9.14 -7.95
N ILE A 4 -7.53 9.19 -6.65
CA ILE A 4 -6.95 8.20 -5.75
C ILE A 4 -7.46 6.79 -6.09
N ASP A 5 -8.73 6.68 -6.48
CA ASP A 5 -9.31 5.39 -6.86
C ASP A 5 -8.64 4.83 -8.10
N GLU A 6 -8.33 5.68 -9.07
CA GLU A 6 -7.64 5.24 -10.27
C GLU A 6 -6.23 4.77 -9.97
N LEU A 7 -5.51 5.51 -9.11
CA LEU A 7 -4.17 5.12 -8.72
C LEU A 7 -4.16 3.76 -8.01
N ILE A 8 -5.13 3.52 -7.14
CA ILE A 8 -5.26 2.26 -6.44
C ILE A 8 -5.54 1.13 -7.43
N LYS A 9 -6.48 1.35 -8.34
CA LYS A 9 -6.85 0.36 -9.34
C LYS A 9 -5.66 0.00 -10.21
N MET A 10 -4.95 1.02 -10.70
CA MET A 10 -3.77 0.80 -11.54
C MET A 10 -2.67 0.08 -10.78
N GLY A 11 -2.47 0.46 -9.51
CA GLY A 11 -1.45 -0.18 -8.68
C GLY A 11 -1.74 -1.64 -8.45
N LYS A 12 -3.00 -1.98 -8.18
CA LYS A 12 -3.41 -3.38 -8.00
C LYS A 12 -3.17 -4.19 -9.26
N LYS A 13 -3.44 -3.59 -10.41
CA LYS A 13 -3.20 -4.26 -11.69
C LYS A 13 -1.72 -4.53 -11.88
N GLN A 14 -0.87 -3.56 -11.55
CA GLN A 14 0.57 -3.75 -11.66
C GLN A 14 1.07 -4.85 -10.73
N LEU A 15 0.49 -4.95 -9.54
CA LEU A 15 0.81 -6.04 -8.62
C LEU A 15 0.50 -7.39 -9.26
N GLU A 16 -0.69 -7.52 -9.86
CA GLU A 16 -1.09 -8.75 -10.50
C GLU A 16 -0.16 -9.12 -11.66
N ASP A 17 0.33 -8.10 -12.37
CA ASP A 17 1.20 -8.30 -13.52
C ASP A 17 2.66 -8.50 -13.12
N GLY A 18 2.98 -8.44 -11.83
CA GLY A 18 4.35 -8.60 -11.38
C GLY A 18 5.20 -7.35 -11.50
N GLN A 19 4.58 -6.22 -11.82
CA GLN A 19 5.27 -4.94 -11.96
C GLN A 19 5.29 -4.24 -10.61
N TYR A 20 6.07 -4.78 -9.67
CA TYR A 20 6.02 -4.33 -8.28
C TYR A 20 6.56 -2.91 -8.07
N ASP A 21 7.59 -2.51 -8.83
CA ASP A 21 8.11 -1.15 -8.75
C ASP A 21 7.08 -0.12 -9.19
N ASP A 22 6.39 -0.43 -10.29
CA ASP A 22 5.34 0.45 -10.79
C ASP A 22 4.18 0.54 -9.81
N ALA A 23 3.79 -0.61 -9.24
CA ALA A 23 2.74 -0.64 -8.24
C ALA A 23 3.11 0.21 -7.03
N LEU A 24 4.35 0.07 -6.56
CA LEU A 24 4.84 0.84 -5.43
C LEU A 24 4.73 2.33 -5.67
N ASN A 25 5.15 2.78 -6.86
CA ASN A 25 5.08 4.20 -7.21
C ASN A 25 3.65 4.71 -7.21
N LEU A 26 2.72 3.92 -7.73
CA LEU A 26 1.31 4.30 -7.76
C LEU A 26 0.71 4.39 -6.36
N PHE A 27 1.04 3.43 -5.49
CA PHE A 27 0.56 3.48 -4.11
C PHE A 27 1.14 4.64 -3.34
N GLN A 28 2.41 4.98 -3.59
CA GLN A 28 3.02 6.14 -2.96
C GLN A 28 2.33 7.44 -3.36
N LYS A 29 1.98 7.57 -4.64
CA LYS A 29 1.23 8.74 -5.10
C LYS A 29 -0.13 8.82 -4.43
N ALA A 30 -0.80 7.68 -4.31
CA ALA A 30 -2.11 7.64 -3.67
C ALA A 30 -2.02 8.03 -2.19
N ILE A 31 -0.97 7.57 -1.51
CA ILE A 31 -0.76 7.91 -0.10
C ILE A 31 -0.54 9.41 0.09
N LEU A 32 0.15 10.05 -0.85
CA LEU A 32 0.33 11.50 -0.77
C LEU A 32 -1.00 12.23 -0.82
N LEU A 33 -1.98 11.67 -1.50
CA LEU A 33 -3.32 12.25 -1.59
C LEU A 33 -4.17 11.94 -0.36
N ASN A 34 -3.93 10.80 0.29
CA ASN A 34 -4.67 10.42 1.50
C ASN A 34 -3.79 9.55 2.39
N GLN A 35 -3.15 10.17 3.37
CA GLN A 35 -2.21 9.51 4.26
C GLN A 35 -2.88 8.69 5.37
N ASN A 36 -4.19 8.81 5.51
CA ASN A 36 -4.93 8.16 6.59
C ASN A 36 -5.71 6.93 6.11
N ASP A 37 -5.39 6.41 4.94
CA ASP A 37 -6.04 5.22 4.41
C ASP A 37 -5.20 3.99 4.73
N PRO A 38 -5.64 3.14 5.68
CA PRO A 38 -4.84 1.97 6.06
C PRO A 38 -4.66 0.97 4.91
N ASP A 39 -5.64 0.87 4.02
CA ASP A 39 -5.53 -0.04 2.88
C ASP A 39 -4.37 0.33 1.96
N LEU A 40 -4.14 1.63 1.78
CA LEU A 40 -3.02 2.10 0.95
C LEU A 40 -1.68 1.72 1.55
N TRP A 41 -1.54 1.85 2.86
CA TRP A 41 -0.31 1.44 3.53
C TRP A 41 -0.10 -0.06 3.42
N ASN A 42 -1.18 -0.85 3.53
CA ASN A 42 -1.10 -2.29 3.33
C ASN A 42 -0.65 -2.63 1.92
N LEU A 43 -1.24 -1.99 0.91
CA LEU A 43 -0.89 -2.24 -0.49
C LEU A 43 0.58 -1.89 -0.76
N LYS A 44 1.03 -0.77 -0.21
CA LYS A 44 2.45 -0.40 -0.34
C LYS A 44 3.33 -1.46 0.30
N GLY A 45 2.95 -1.95 1.49
CA GLY A 45 3.70 -3.01 2.17
C GLY A 45 3.76 -4.28 1.34
N ILE A 46 2.66 -4.64 0.68
CA ILE A 46 2.62 -5.82 -0.18
C ILE A 46 3.61 -5.68 -1.34
N ALA A 47 3.62 -4.50 -1.98
CA ALA A 47 4.55 -4.25 -3.08
C ALA A 47 6.00 -4.34 -2.59
N LEU A 48 6.28 -3.77 -1.42
CA LEU A 48 7.62 -3.81 -0.84
C LEU A 48 8.05 -5.24 -0.51
N THR A 49 7.12 -6.03 0.04
CA THR A 49 7.39 -7.44 0.34
C THR A 49 7.75 -8.19 -0.94
N SER A 50 7.02 -7.94 -2.00
CA SER A 50 7.27 -8.59 -3.29
C SER A 50 8.63 -8.20 -3.86
N LEU A 51 9.11 -7.01 -3.52
CA LEU A 51 10.44 -6.55 -3.94
C LEU A 51 11.56 -7.01 -3.02
N GLY A 52 11.23 -7.71 -1.93
CA GLY A 52 12.21 -8.15 -0.96
C GLY A 52 12.62 -7.07 0.03
N ARG A 53 11.92 -5.95 0.05
CA ARG A 53 12.22 -4.83 0.94
C ARG A 53 11.40 -4.96 2.22
N TYR A 54 11.73 -5.97 3.01
CA TYR A 54 10.90 -6.41 4.13
C TYR A 54 10.83 -5.41 5.28
N ASN A 55 11.94 -4.74 5.59
CA ASN A 55 11.93 -3.76 6.69
C ASN A 55 10.98 -2.61 6.40
N GLU A 56 11.02 -2.12 5.16
CA GLU A 56 10.12 -1.05 4.76
C GLU A 56 8.67 -1.52 4.74
N ALA A 57 8.46 -2.78 4.33
CA ALA A 57 7.11 -3.35 4.32
C ALA A 57 6.53 -3.40 5.73
N VAL A 58 7.34 -3.83 6.70
CA VAL A 58 6.89 -3.89 8.10
C VAL A 58 6.47 -2.52 8.59
N GLU A 59 7.22 -1.48 8.24
CA GLU A 59 6.87 -0.12 8.62
C GLU A 59 5.51 0.28 8.05
N CYS A 60 5.24 -0.11 6.81
CA CYS A 60 3.96 0.18 6.17
C CYS A 60 2.81 -0.55 6.85
N PHE A 61 3.01 -1.83 7.18
CA PHE A 61 1.99 -2.61 7.87
C PHE A 61 1.72 -2.05 9.27
N ASN A 62 2.77 -1.63 9.97
CA ASN A 62 2.61 -1.00 11.27
C ASN A 62 1.85 0.31 11.16
N LYS A 63 2.14 1.10 10.12
CA LYS A 63 1.41 2.35 9.90
C LYS A 63 -0.07 2.09 9.65
N SER A 64 -0.37 1.05 8.86
CA SER A 64 -1.75 0.66 8.62
C SER A 64 -2.48 0.34 9.92
N LEU A 65 -1.81 -0.41 10.81
CA LEU A 65 -2.40 -0.78 12.11
C LEU A 65 -2.56 0.42 13.04
N GLU A 66 -1.65 1.40 12.95
CA GLU A 66 -1.80 2.64 13.73
C GLU A 66 -3.06 3.40 13.31
N ILE A 67 -3.33 3.42 12.01
CA ILE A 67 -4.50 4.14 11.48
C ILE A 67 -5.78 3.38 11.82
N ASP A 68 -5.75 2.05 11.64
CA ASP A 68 -6.93 1.20 11.86
C ASP A 68 -6.51 -0.06 12.62
N PRO A 69 -6.67 -0.09 13.93
CA PRO A 69 -6.25 -1.24 14.74
C PRO A 69 -7.27 -2.36 14.80
N ARG A 70 -8.25 -2.38 13.92
CA ARG A 70 -9.31 -3.40 13.97
C ARG A 70 -8.77 -4.83 13.98
N ASP A 71 -7.72 -5.08 13.20
CA ASP A 71 -7.17 -6.41 13.10
C ASP A 71 -6.59 -6.90 14.43
N LYS A 72 -6.07 -5.98 15.23
CA LYS A 72 -5.57 -6.33 16.55
C LYS A 72 -6.69 -6.77 17.49
N ASN A 73 -7.85 -6.17 17.31
CA ASN A 73 -8.99 -6.44 18.17
C ASN A 73 -9.74 -7.70 17.74
N ALA A 74 -9.51 -8.16 16.55
CA ALA A 74 -10.19 -9.32 16.01
C ALA A 74 -9.63 -10.63 16.58
N SER A 75 -8.47 -10.60 17.14
CA SER A 75 -7.82 -11.81 17.65
C SER A 75 -8.35 -12.22 19.01
#